data_db671f0b2c95409147d9ee87dbd196a6
#
_entry.id   db671f0b2c95409147d9ee87dbd196a6
#
_cell.length_a   1.000
_cell.length_b   1.000
_cell.length_c   1.000
_cell.angle_alpha   90.00
_cell.angle_beta   90.00
_cell.angle_gamma   90.00
#
_symmetry.space_group_name_H-M   'P 1'
#
loop_
_entity.id
_entity.type
_entity.pdbx_description
1 polymer ?
#
loop_
_entity_poly.entity_id
_entity_poly.type
_entity_poly.pdbx_seq_one_letter_code
_entity_poly.pdbx_strand_id
1 'polypeptide(L)'
;MGPPFLSNKCVIDLPGGKILNHPEYFHENNRLQKGHESEWPITKLSDGEYHDLSQVPGKDFHSYDQSYITDMPEGWYGITNTETGVGFGVAYPVNHYKYLWYWQSLGGGTGYPWYGRTYNIGLEPFTSYTNEGLANAIENGSSLIVQAGQTVTSSLSAVAFESRNGVSSISPSGRVVLK
;
A
#
# COMPACT_ATOMS: atom_id res chain seq x y z
N MET A 1 4.78 3.32 -8.01
CA MET A 1 4.20 4.28 -8.99
C MET A 1 4.75 5.66 -8.72
N GLY A 2 5.03 6.45 -9.76
CA GLY A 2 5.61 7.80 -9.69
C GLY A 2 5.06 8.74 -10.76
N PRO A 3 5.60 9.97 -10.83
CA PRO A 3 5.21 10.93 -11.85
C PRO A 3 5.50 10.44 -13.29
N PRO A 4 4.72 10.88 -14.31
CA PRO A 4 3.68 11.91 -14.23
C PRO A 4 2.33 11.40 -13.72
N PHE A 5 2.13 10.10 -13.55
CA PHE A 5 0.87 9.52 -13.08
C PHE A 5 0.57 9.91 -11.63
N LEU A 6 1.55 9.71 -10.72
CA LEU A 6 1.38 10.02 -9.30
C LEU A 6 1.47 11.53 -9.04
N SER A 7 0.45 12.05 -8.37
CA SER A 7 0.37 13.44 -7.89
C SER A 7 -0.50 13.52 -6.64
N ASN A 8 -0.59 14.70 -6.04
CA ASN A 8 -1.51 14.97 -4.92
C ASN A 8 -3.00 14.99 -5.35
N LYS A 9 -3.31 14.63 -6.57
CA LYS A 9 -4.67 14.39 -7.08
C LYS A 9 -4.98 12.89 -7.18
N CYS A 10 -4.07 12.05 -6.71
CA CYS A 10 -4.33 10.61 -6.68
C CYS A 10 -5.09 10.20 -5.42
N VAL A 11 -6.08 9.34 -5.63
CA VAL A 11 -6.82 8.66 -4.56
C VAL A 11 -6.58 7.16 -4.66
N ILE A 12 -6.55 6.49 -3.51
CA ILE A 12 -6.36 5.05 -3.38
C ILE A 12 -7.64 4.45 -2.82
N ASP A 13 -8.16 3.47 -3.52
CA ASP A 13 -9.34 2.71 -3.14
C ASP A 13 -8.96 1.29 -2.75
N LEU A 14 -9.46 0.84 -1.61
CA LEU A 14 -9.35 -0.51 -1.07
C LEU A 14 -10.72 -1.01 -0.62
N PRO A 15 -10.91 -2.32 -0.47
CA PRO A 15 -12.16 -2.88 0.08
C PRO A 15 -12.32 -2.64 1.59
N GLY A 16 -11.33 -2.05 2.24
CA GLY A 16 -11.22 -1.88 3.69
C GLY A 16 -10.04 -2.68 4.25
N GLY A 17 -9.98 -2.80 5.56
CA GLY A 17 -8.94 -3.53 6.27
C GLY A 17 -8.36 -2.73 7.43
N LYS A 18 -7.45 -3.36 8.16
CA LYS A 18 -6.69 -2.72 9.24
C LYS A 18 -5.36 -2.19 8.71
N ILE A 19 -4.95 -1.06 9.22
CA ILE A 19 -3.63 -0.48 9.00
C ILE A 19 -2.75 -0.83 10.20
N LEU A 20 -1.55 -1.35 9.92
CA LEU A 20 -0.46 -1.45 10.88
C LEU A 20 0.69 -0.61 10.38
N ASN A 21 1.00 0.50 11.03
CA ASN A 21 2.21 1.26 10.76
C ASN A 21 3.44 0.44 11.14
N HIS A 22 4.53 0.58 10.40
CA HIS A 22 5.76 -0.15 10.69
C HIS A 22 6.16 -0.04 12.18
N PRO A 23 6.49 -1.15 12.87
CA PRO A 23 6.73 -1.14 14.30
C PRO A 23 8.02 -0.41 14.72
N GLU A 24 8.92 -0.18 13.78
CA GLU A 24 10.18 0.53 14.01
C GLU A 24 10.30 1.77 13.11
N TYR A 25 11.02 2.78 13.56
CA TYR A 25 11.43 3.88 12.71
C TYR A 25 12.68 3.47 11.91
N PHE A 26 12.50 3.19 10.63
CA PHE A 26 13.59 2.79 9.74
C PHE A 26 14.19 3.95 8.94
N HIS A 27 13.63 5.16 9.11
CA HIS A 27 14.12 6.37 8.45
C HIS A 27 13.83 7.62 9.30
N GLU A 28 14.70 8.63 9.21
CA GLU A 28 14.56 9.89 9.95
C GLU A 28 13.29 10.69 9.60
N ASN A 29 12.78 10.52 8.37
CA ASN A 29 11.58 11.18 7.87
C ASN A 29 10.33 10.30 7.92
N ASN A 30 10.29 9.32 8.83
CA ASN A 30 9.05 8.66 9.17
C ASN A 30 8.06 9.65 9.79
N ARG A 31 6.87 9.73 9.20
CA ARG A 31 5.76 10.58 9.68
C ARG A 31 4.71 9.78 10.42
N LEU A 32 4.51 8.51 10.08
CA LEU A 32 3.51 7.65 10.70
C LEU A 32 3.92 7.26 12.12
N GLN A 33 2.96 7.24 13.06
CA GLN A 33 3.21 6.77 14.42
C GLN A 33 3.56 5.29 14.39
N LYS A 34 4.75 4.95 14.86
CA LYS A 34 5.32 3.61 14.96
C LYS A 34 4.34 2.64 15.63
N GLY A 35 4.11 1.47 15.02
CA GLY A 35 3.29 0.39 15.55
C GLY A 35 1.83 0.74 15.83
N HIS A 36 1.33 1.88 15.34
CA HIS A 36 -0.06 2.25 15.50
C HIS A 36 -0.96 1.40 14.60
N GLU A 37 -2.03 0.87 15.20
CA GLU A 37 -3.07 0.12 14.51
C GLU A 37 -4.33 0.96 14.38
N SER A 38 -4.99 0.89 13.23
CA SER A 38 -6.23 1.61 12.96
C SER A 38 -6.98 0.97 11.79
N GLU A 39 -8.18 1.47 11.51
CA GLU A 39 -8.98 1.05 10.35
C GLU A 39 -8.67 1.93 9.13
N TRP A 40 -8.62 1.30 7.96
CA TRP A 40 -8.49 2.03 6.69
C TRP A 40 -9.64 3.04 6.49
N PRO A 41 -9.38 4.28 6.06
CA PRO A 41 -8.08 4.78 5.56
C PRO A 41 -7.30 5.63 6.58
N ILE A 42 -7.77 5.79 7.81
CA ILE A 42 -7.24 6.77 8.75
C ILE A 42 -6.18 6.14 9.65
N THR A 43 -5.01 6.76 9.71
CA THR A 43 -3.95 6.40 10.63
C THR A 43 -3.46 7.61 11.43
N LYS A 44 -2.50 7.41 12.34
CA LYS A 44 -1.97 8.45 13.20
C LYS A 44 -0.53 8.79 12.84
N LEU A 45 -0.21 10.08 12.85
CA LEU A 45 1.15 10.59 12.70
C LEU A 45 1.88 10.61 14.06
N SER A 46 3.21 10.69 14.02
CA SER A 46 4.06 10.76 15.21
C SER A 46 3.88 12.03 16.03
N ASP A 47 3.37 13.10 15.44
CA ASP A 47 3.00 14.35 16.13
C ASP A 47 1.62 14.30 16.80
N GLY A 48 0.87 13.20 16.61
CA GLY A 48 -0.44 12.95 17.18
C GLY A 48 -1.63 13.29 16.28
N GLU A 49 -1.39 13.92 15.14
CA GLU A 49 -2.42 14.23 14.14
C GLU A 49 -2.87 12.97 13.39
N TYR A 50 -4.07 13.03 12.80
CA TYR A 50 -4.60 11.95 11.96
C TYR A 50 -4.33 12.22 10.48
N HIS A 51 -4.07 11.16 9.74
CA HIS A 51 -3.75 11.21 8.32
C HIS A 51 -4.58 10.19 7.53
N ASP A 52 -5.12 10.64 6.39
CA ASP A 52 -5.88 9.79 5.47
C ASP A 52 -4.95 9.19 4.40
N LEU A 53 -4.64 7.91 4.53
CA LEU A 53 -3.77 7.18 3.60
C LEU A 53 -4.41 6.95 2.22
N SER A 54 -5.72 7.15 2.07
CA SER A 54 -6.38 7.07 0.75
C SER A 54 -6.06 8.28 -0.14
N GLN A 55 -5.54 9.36 0.44
CA GLN A 55 -5.14 10.57 -0.27
C GLN A 55 -3.62 10.61 -0.42
N VAL A 56 -3.13 10.71 -1.64
CA VAL A 56 -1.68 10.86 -1.86
C VAL A 56 -1.27 12.30 -1.55
N PRO A 57 -0.47 12.54 -0.50
CA PRO A 57 -0.06 13.91 -0.19
C PRO A 57 0.93 14.47 -1.21
N GLY A 58 1.07 15.79 -1.25
CA GLY A 58 2.10 16.45 -2.06
C GLY A 58 3.52 16.14 -1.57
N LYS A 59 4.51 16.46 -2.41
CA LYS A 59 5.93 16.23 -2.09
C LYS A 59 6.37 16.96 -0.81
N ASP A 60 5.72 18.06 -0.46
CA ASP A 60 6.00 18.86 0.74
C ASP A 60 5.61 18.14 2.04
N PHE A 61 4.87 17.04 1.95
CA PHE A 61 4.64 16.17 3.10
C PHE A 61 5.94 15.56 3.61
N HIS A 62 6.91 15.38 2.74
CA HIS A 62 8.28 15.01 3.02
C HIS A 62 8.40 13.76 3.90
N SER A 63 7.80 12.67 3.44
CA SER A 63 7.76 11.42 4.18
C SER A 63 8.55 10.29 3.52
N TYR A 64 8.97 9.33 4.37
CA TYR A 64 9.47 8.02 3.97
C TYR A 64 8.89 7.00 4.94
N ASP A 65 7.78 6.41 4.58
CA ASP A 65 6.95 5.61 5.47
C ASP A 65 6.65 4.22 4.92
N GLN A 66 6.35 3.29 5.83
CA GLN A 66 5.85 1.96 5.53
C GLN A 66 4.67 1.64 6.44
N SER A 67 3.59 1.15 5.86
CA SER A 67 2.49 0.52 6.58
C SER A 67 2.04 -0.76 5.88
N TYR A 68 1.27 -1.56 6.59
CA TYR A 68 0.76 -2.85 6.13
C TYR A 68 -0.76 -2.83 6.30
N ILE A 69 -1.48 -3.13 5.23
CA ILE A 69 -2.94 -3.28 5.30
C ILE A 69 -3.22 -4.78 5.43
N THR A 70 -3.97 -5.13 6.46
CA THR A 70 -4.30 -6.52 6.82
C THR A 70 -5.82 -6.71 6.91
N ASP A 71 -6.28 -7.93 7.10
CA ASP A 71 -7.70 -8.26 7.30
C ASP A 71 -8.62 -7.69 6.22
N MET A 72 -8.11 -7.57 5.01
CA MET A 72 -8.91 -7.11 3.87
C MET A 72 -9.96 -8.18 3.50
N PRO A 73 -11.24 -7.80 3.30
CA PRO A 73 -12.28 -8.75 2.92
C PRO A 73 -12.09 -9.30 1.49
N GLU A 74 -11.43 -8.53 0.63
CA GLU A 74 -11.12 -8.87 -0.76
C GLU A 74 -9.71 -8.39 -1.12
N GLY A 75 -9.06 -9.06 -2.07
CA GLY A 75 -7.71 -8.69 -2.50
C GLY A 75 -7.74 -7.82 -3.76
N TRP A 76 -7.87 -6.53 -3.60
CA TRP A 76 -7.71 -5.56 -4.68
C TRP A 76 -7.32 -4.18 -4.18
N TYR A 77 -6.70 -3.40 -5.06
CA TYR A 77 -6.53 -1.96 -4.88
C TYR A 77 -6.69 -1.23 -6.21
N GLY A 78 -7.14 0.01 -6.15
CA GLY A 78 -7.14 0.96 -7.26
C GLY A 78 -6.45 2.25 -6.85
N ILE A 79 -5.72 2.86 -7.79
CA ILE A 79 -5.23 4.23 -7.67
C ILE A 79 -5.69 5.02 -8.88
N THR A 80 -6.28 6.17 -8.64
CA THR A 80 -6.86 7.03 -9.66
C THR A 80 -6.29 8.44 -9.55
N ASN A 81 -5.72 8.94 -10.63
CA ASN A 81 -5.45 10.37 -10.75
C ASN A 81 -6.73 11.08 -11.18
N THR A 82 -7.38 11.75 -10.26
CA THR A 82 -8.69 12.37 -10.46
C THR A 82 -8.65 13.58 -11.41
N GLU A 83 -7.48 14.19 -11.59
CA GLU A 83 -7.27 15.30 -12.51
C GLU A 83 -7.20 14.81 -13.96
N THR A 84 -6.40 13.79 -14.23
CA THR A 84 -6.24 13.22 -15.59
C THR A 84 -7.32 12.21 -15.94
N GLY A 85 -7.95 11.60 -14.94
CA GLY A 85 -8.91 10.53 -15.11
C GLY A 85 -8.28 9.16 -15.38
N VAL A 86 -6.96 9.03 -15.30
CA VAL A 86 -6.25 7.75 -15.50
C VAL A 86 -6.21 6.99 -14.19
N GLY A 87 -6.54 5.70 -14.23
CA GLY A 87 -6.46 4.80 -13.09
C GLY A 87 -5.72 3.50 -13.40
N PHE A 88 -5.16 2.91 -12.37
CA PHE A 88 -4.52 1.60 -12.39
C PHE A 88 -4.93 0.81 -11.15
N GLY A 89 -5.09 -0.50 -11.29
CA GLY A 89 -5.40 -1.33 -10.15
C GLY A 89 -4.95 -2.77 -10.33
N VAL A 90 -4.93 -3.49 -9.21
CA VAL A 90 -4.57 -4.91 -9.17
C VAL A 90 -5.59 -5.66 -8.33
N ALA A 91 -6.02 -6.82 -8.81
CA ALA A 91 -6.77 -7.80 -8.03
C ALA A 91 -5.91 -9.05 -7.82
N TYR A 92 -5.97 -9.62 -6.62
CA TYR A 92 -5.14 -10.75 -6.20
C TYR A 92 -5.89 -11.63 -5.17
N PRO A 93 -5.50 -12.90 -5.00
CA PRO A 93 -6.13 -13.78 -4.01
C PRO A 93 -5.67 -13.42 -2.60
N VAL A 94 -6.55 -12.80 -1.81
CA VAL A 94 -6.26 -12.32 -0.44
C VAL A 94 -5.89 -13.44 0.52
N ASN A 95 -6.32 -14.67 0.27
CA ASN A 95 -5.93 -15.85 1.06
C ASN A 95 -4.44 -16.22 0.90
N HIS A 96 -3.80 -15.85 -0.21
CA HIS A 96 -2.36 -16.01 -0.43
C HIS A 96 -1.57 -14.75 -0.05
N TYR A 97 -2.04 -13.59 -0.50
CA TYR A 97 -1.43 -12.29 -0.23
C TYR A 97 -2.25 -11.59 0.86
N LYS A 98 -2.00 -11.96 2.11
CA LYS A 98 -2.76 -11.48 3.27
C LYS A 98 -2.47 -10.04 3.63
N TYR A 99 -1.37 -9.50 3.12
CA TYR A 99 -0.86 -8.18 3.46
C TYR A 99 -0.70 -7.36 2.19
N LEU A 100 -1.20 -6.12 2.22
CA LEU A 100 -0.86 -5.12 1.21
C LEU A 100 0.16 -4.17 1.86
N TRP A 101 1.39 -4.21 1.41
CA TRP A 101 2.40 -3.26 1.83
C TRP A 101 2.14 -1.94 1.16
N TYR A 102 2.12 -0.88 1.94
CA TYR A 102 2.00 0.48 1.45
C TYR A 102 3.25 1.26 1.82
N TRP A 103 4.18 1.31 0.88
CA TRP A 103 5.41 2.07 0.98
C TRP A 103 5.23 3.45 0.36
N GLN A 104 5.75 4.49 1.04
CA GLN A 104 5.70 5.88 0.62
C GLN A 104 7.10 6.46 0.62
N SER A 105 7.55 7.05 -0.50
CA SER A 105 8.75 7.85 -0.59
C SER A 105 8.40 9.18 -1.25
N LEU A 106 7.89 10.10 -0.46
CA LEU A 106 7.33 11.38 -0.91
C LEU A 106 8.32 12.52 -0.60
N GLY A 107 9.51 12.43 -1.16
CA GLY A 107 10.60 13.39 -0.95
C GLY A 107 11.40 13.19 0.33
N GLY A 108 10.98 12.28 1.22
CA GLY A 108 11.59 12.05 2.53
C GLY A 108 12.80 11.13 2.53
N GLY A 109 12.98 10.29 1.50
CA GLY A 109 14.15 9.42 1.37
C GLY A 109 15.40 10.23 1.01
N THR A 110 16.18 10.67 2.01
CA THR A 110 17.33 11.57 1.82
C THR A 110 18.64 10.86 1.51
N GLY A 111 18.80 9.61 1.98
CA GLY A 111 19.98 8.79 1.72
C GLY A 111 20.02 8.18 0.32
N TYR A 112 21.12 7.47 0.03
CA TYR A 112 21.26 6.66 -1.18
C TYR A 112 20.16 5.57 -1.24
N PRO A 113 19.54 5.28 -2.38
CA PRO A 113 19.73 5.92 -3.71
C PRO A 113 18.75 7.07 -3.99
N TRP A 114 17.96 7.52 -3.01
CA TRP A 114 16.80 8.39 -3.20
C TRP A 114 17.14 9.89 -3.26
N TYR A 115 18.06 10.34 -2.41
CA TYR A 115 18.56 11.72 -2.33
C TYR A 115 17.47 12.81 -2.28
N GLY A 116 16.31 12.53 -1.63
CA GLY A 116 15.17 13.44 -1.55
C GLY A 116 14.45 13.71 -2.88
N ARG A 117 14.82 12.99 -3.95
CA ARG A 117 14.29 13.23 -5.31
C ARG A 117 13.09 12.35 -5.66
N THR A 118 12.85 11.32 -4.86
CA THR A 118 11.80 10.34 -5.11
C THR A 118 10.44 10.87 -4.69
N TYR A 119 9.45 10.70 -5.55
CA TYR A 119 8.05 10.92 -5.26
C TYR A 119 7.28 9.74 -5.82
N ASN A 120 7.14 8.69 -5.02
CA ASN A 120 6.48 7.46 -5.43
C ASN A 120 5.88 6.72 -4.25
N ILE A 121 4.95 5.82 -4.57
CA ILE A 121 4.36 4.86 -3.65
C ILE A 121 4.47 3.45 -4.23
N GLY A 122 4.55 2.45 -3.35
CA GLY A 122 4.35 1.03 -3.63
C GLY A 122 3.08 0.54 -2.94
N LEU A 123 2.20 -0.10 -3.69
CA LEU A 123 1.07 -0.89 -3.19
C LEU A 123 1.35 -2.33 -3.61
N GLU A 124 1.79 -3.14 -2.68
CA GLU A 124 2.48 -4.39 -2.96
C GLU A 124 1.81 -5.55 -2.22
N PRO A 125 1.06 -6.43 -2.91
CA PRO A 125 0.52 -7.64 -2.29
C PRO A 125 1.62 -8.59 -1.84
N PHE A 126 1.68 -8.90 -0.55
CA PHE A 126 2.68 -9.76 0.07
C PHE A 126 2.07 -10.91 0.85
N THR A 127 2.84 -12.00 0.98
CA THR A 127 2.45 -13.18 1.77
C THR A 127 2.78 -13.03 3.25
N SER A 128 3.58 -12.04 3.62
CA SER A 128 4.05 -11.78 4.99
C SER A 128 4.26 -10.31 5.27
N TYR A 129 4.53 -9.97 6.52
CA TYR A 129 5.04 -8.68 7.00
C TYR A 129 5.97 -8.97 8.21
N THR A 130 6.92 -8.18 8.58
CA THR A 130 7.33 -6.87 8.09
C THR A 130 8.36 -6.97 6.96
N ASN A 131 8.91 -5.81 6.51
CA ASN A 131 9.97 -5.78 5.49
C ASN A 131 11.36 -6.18 6.00
N GLU A 132 11.46 -6.74 7.21
CA GLU A 132 12.70 -7.14 7.89
C GLU A 132 13.16 -8.56 7.52
N GLY A 133 12.49 -9.18 6.54
CA GLY A 133 12.90 -10.43 5.95
C GLY A 133 12.23 -11.67 6.53
N LEU A 134 12.59 -12.83 5.96
CA LEU A 134 11.91 -14.11 6.25
C LEU A 134 12.04 -14.55 7.71
N ALA A 135 13.18 -14.31 8.35
CA ALA A 135 13.36 -14.71 9.75
C ALA A 135 12.34 -14.00 10.66
N ASN A 136 12.16 -12.70 10.48
CA ASN A 136 11.16 -11.93 11.20
C ASN A 136 9.72 -12.38 10.88
N ALA A 137 9.43 -12.67 9.59
CA ALA A 137 8.13 -13.17 9.17
C ALA A 137 7.79 -14.56 9.78
N ILE A 138 8.80 -15.39 10.04
CA ILE A 138 8.62 -16.68 10.75
C ILE A 138 8.32 -16.42 12.23
N GLU A 139 9.10 -15.54 12.86
CA GLU A 139 8.98 -15.21 14.28
C GLU A 139 7.63 -14.58 14.62
N ASN A 140 7.15 -13.65 13.78
CA ASN A 140 5.86 -12.99 13.97
C ASN A 140 4.66 -13.81 13.44
N GLY A 141 4.89 -15.02 12.87
CA GLY A 141 3.86 -15.92 12.40
C GLY A 141 3.18 -15.52 11.09
N SER A 142 3.69 -14.52 10.37
CA SER A 142 3.06 -14.05 9.12
C SER A 142 3.51 -14.81 7.87
N SER A 143 4.60 -15.60 7.95
CA SER A 143 5.17 -16.30 6.80
C SER A 143 4.19 -17.31 6.17
N LEU A 144 4.18 -17.37 4.83
CA LEU A 144 3.50 -18.43 4.11
C LEU A 144 4.30 -19.73 4.22
N ILE A 145 3.68 -20.77 4.77
CA ILE A 145 4.29 -22.11 4.90
C ILE A 145 3.84 -22.98 3.73
N VAL A 146 4.80 -23.48 2.95
CA VAL A 146 4.57 -24.46 1.88
C VAL A 146 5.15 -25.78 2.33
N GLN A 147 4.31 -26.80 2.46
CA GLN A 147 4.72 -28.14 2.92
C GLN A 147 5.53 -28.87 1.85
N ALA A 148 6.33 -29.86 2.28
CA ALA A 148 7.10 -30.69 1.34
C ALA A 148 6.17 -31.37 0.31
N GLY A 149 6.49 -31.19 -0.98
CA GLY A 149 5.67 -31.71 -2.08
C GLY A 149 4.43 -30.87 -2.42
N GLN A 150 4.12 -29.83 -1.66
CA GLN A 150 3.01 -28.91 -1.94
C GLN A 150 3.38 -27.91 -3.03
N THR A 151 2.43 -27.62 -3.93
CA THR A 151 2.49 -26.53 -4.89
C THR A 151 1.43 -25.49 -4.55
N VAL A 152 1.82 -24.22 -4.52
CA VAL A 152 0.90 -23.07 -4.39
C VAL A 152 0.89 -22.34 -5.73
N THR A 153 -0.31 -22.18 -6.30
CA THR A 153 -0.51 -21.43 -7.54
C THR A 153 -1.30 -20.17 -7.26
N SER A 154 -0.88 -19.08 -7.85
CA SER A 154 -1.53 -17.77 -7.69
C SER A 154 -1.58 -17.04 -9.02
N SER A 155 -2.55 -16.16 -9.18
CA SER A 155 -2.68 -15.25 -10.32
C SER A 155 -3.08 -13.86 -9.84
N LEU A 156 -2.56 -12.84 -10.50
CA LEU A 156 -2.92 -11.45 -10.29
C LEU A 156 -3.46 -10.87 -11.61
N SER A 157 -4.45 -9.99 -11.49
CA SER A 157 -4.97 -9.22 -12.63
C SER A 157 -4.59 -7.77 -12.45
N ALA A 158 -3.83 -7.21 -13.40
CA ALA A 158 -3.51 -5.79 -13.45
C ALA A 158 -4.39 -5.12 -14.53
N VAL A 159 -4.99 -3.99 -14.19
CA VAL A 159 -5.93 -3.28 -15.08
C VAL A 159 -5.62 -1.79 -15.10
N ALA A 160 -5.78 -1.19 -16.28
CA ALA A 160 -5.87 0.25 -16.45
C ALA A 160 -7.34 0.63 -16.72
N PHE A 161 -7.77 1.78 -16.22
CA PHE A 161 -9.13 2.26 -16.38
C PHE A 161 -9.19 3.79 -16.46
N GLU A 162 -10.32 4.31 -16.86
CA GLU A 162 -10.62 5.74 -16.83
C GLU A 162 -11.69 6.03 -15.80
N SER A 163 -11.40 6.90 -14.85
CA SER A 163 -12.31 7.41 -13.83
C SER A 163 -11.78 8.73 -13.26
N ARG A 164 -12.69 9.62 -12.87
CA ARG A 164 -12.34 10.82 -12.09
C ARG A 164 -12.76 10.73 -10.62
N ASN A 165 -13.45 9.65 -10.25
CA ASN A 165 -14.00 9.49 -8.91
C ASN A 165 -13.42 8.28 -8.16
N GLY A 166 -12.52 7.50 -8.81
CA GLY A 166 -12.02 6.25 -8.26
C GLY A 166 -12.84 5.03 -8.63
N VAL A 167 -12.66 3.94 -7.87
CA VAL A 167 -13.29 2.64 -8.12
C VAL A 167 -13.94 2.09 -6.86
N SER A 168 -15.05 1.37 -7.03
CA SER A 168 -15.76 0.69 -5.94
C SER A 168 -15.29 -0.75 -5.76
N SER A 169 -14.82 -1.41 -6.85
CA SER A 169 -14.24 -2.75 -6.78
C SER A 169 -13.46 -3.12 -8.05
N ILE A 170 -12.55 -4.09 -7.89
CA ILE A 170 -11.85 -4.75 -9.01
C ILE A 170 -11.93 -6.26 -8.76
N SER A 171 -12.60 -6.98 -9.67
CA SER A 171 -12.76 -8.42 -9.52
C SER A 171 -11.49 -9.19 -9.89
N PRO A 172 -11.33 -10.47 -9.47
CA PRO A 172 -10.21 -11.31 -9.88
C PRO A 172 -10.03 -11.46 -11.40
N SER A 173 -11.11 -11.29 -12.19
CA SER A 173 -11.05 -11.30 -13.65
C SER A 173 -10.65 -9.95 -14.27
N GLY A 174 -10.35 -8.93 -13.46
CA GLY A 174 -10.00 -7.60 -13.92
C GLY A 174 -11.19 -6.70 -14.28
N ARG A 175 -12.43 -7.09 -13.93
CA ARG A 175 -13.58 -6.21 -14.11
C ARG A 175 -13.57 -5.11 -13.08
N VAL A 176 -13.59 -3.86 -13.55
CA VAL A 176 -13.61 -2.64 -12.72
C VAL A 176 -15.03 -2.13 -12.57
N VAL A 177 -15.43 -1.77 -11.35
CA VAL A 177 -16.67 -1.03 -11.05
C VAL A 177 -16.26 0.37 -10.56
N LEU A 178 -16.68 1.38 -11.30
CA LEU A 178 -16.37 2.79 -10.98
C LEU A 178 -17.28 3.32 -9.87
N LYS A 179 -16.79 4.35 -9.16
CA LYS A 179 -17.60 5.17 -8.25
C LYS A 179 -18.43 6.19 -9.00
#